data_299110c15193a8feeed02bf82b45f477
#
_entry.id   299110c15193a8feeed02bf82b45f477
#
_cell.length_a   1.000
_cell.length_b   1.000
_cell.length_c   1.000
_cell.angle_alpha   90.00
_cell.angle_beta   90.00
_cell.angle_gamma   90.00
#
_symmetry.space_group_name_H-M   'P 1'
#
loop_
_entity.id
_entity.type
_entity.pdbx_description
1 polymer ?
#
loop_
_entity_poly.entity_id
_entity_poly.type
_entity_poly.pdbx_seq_one_letter_code
_entity_poly.pdbx_strand_id
1 'polypeptide(L)'
;MANLVETMERKAFGVAVDATLKNLNKDREKALLQIVDLTEKFMGNNFSKEAYDGARAMIKNPDHKWMRYVNRLLDETDPHVAKMTALNLGFQATFLGTKTIRKMREVHNCNIPWLILMDPTSACNLHCTGCWAAEYGNKLNLTFDEMDSIVTQGKELGIYFYMMTGGEPLVRKADIIRLCEKHNECAFHCYTNGTLVDQAFCDEMKRVGNLSLSISLEGFEDANDFRRGAGVYDKVLHAMDLLHENGLIFGNSVCYTRKNMDAVTSDEFFDLLIEHGSRFAWYFHLMPVGMKAAPELMPTAEQREYIYHRIREVRAKEGGKEIFVMDFQNDGEFVGGCIAGGRNYCHINPKGDVEPCVFIHYSGANIREKSLLECLKQPLFMAYRDGQPFNDNMLRPCPMLENPELLQKMVHETGAHSTDVEEAEPVEHLCGKCESYACEWKKTADKLWEEHPYHQKGYTNFKKK
;
A
#
# COMPACT_ATOMS: atom_id res chain seq x y z
N MET A 1 -8.85 17.34 18.34
CA MET A 1 -10.33 17.25 18.51
C MET A 1 -10.95 17.34 17.12
N ALA A 2 -11.61 16.27 16.67
CA ALA A 2 -12.37 16.33 15.43
C ALA A 2 -13.36 17.49 15.53
N ASN A 3 -13.43 18.33 14.51
CA ASN A 3 -14.37 19.43 14.46
C ASN A 3 -15.81 18.83 14.55
N LEU A 4 -16.68 19.44 15.33
CA LEU A 4 -18.08 18.98 15.47
C LEU A 4 -18.75 18.80 14.10
N VAL A 5 -18.41 19.64 13.14
CA VAL A 5 -18.88 19.58 11.75
C VAL A 5 -18.42 18.28 11.08
N GLU A 6 -17.15 17.89 11.18
CA GLU A 6 -16.61 16.66 10.60
C GLU A 6 -17.27 15.40 11.19
N THR A 7 -17.55 15.44 12.50
CA THR A 7 -18.30 14.36 13.16
C THR A 7 -19.73 14.24 12.63
N MET A 8 -20.39 15.39 12.39
CA MET A 8 -21.74 15.40 11.81
C MET A 8 -21.75 14.94 10.35
N GLU A 9 -20.78 15.37 9.54
CA GLU A 9 -20.61 14.94 8.15
C GLU A 9 -20.39 13.42 8.06
N ARG A 10 -19.50 12.86 8.92
CA ARG A 10 -19.27 11.42 8.98
C ARG A 10 -20.54 10.65 9.38
N LYS A 11 -21.31 11.13 10.35
CA LYS A 11 -22.59 10.52 10.74
C LYS A 11 -23.61 10.55 9.60
N ALA A 12 -23.74 11.71 8.93
CA ALA A 12 -24.64 11.86 7.79
C ALA A 12 -24.27 10.93 6.63
N PHE A 13 -22.97 10.81 6.31
CA PHE A 13 -22.47 9.88 5.31
C PHE A 13 -22.73 8.43 5.73
N GLY A 14 -22.54 8.08 7.01
CA GLY A 14 -22.84 6.76 7.54
C GLY A 14 -24.30 6.35 7.40
N VAL A 15 -25.24 7.26 7.66
CA VAL A 15 -26.67 7.03 7.44
C VAL A 15 -26.98 6.79 5.96
N ALA A 16 -26.33 7.54 5.06
CA ALA A 16 -26.50 7.35 3.62
C ALA A 16 -25.93 5.99 3.16
N VAL A 17 -24.78 5.58 3.66
CA VAL A 17 -24.19 4.25 3.38
C VAL A 17 -25.13 3.14 3.89
N ASP A 18 -25.65 3.23 5.12
CA ASP A 18 -26.61 2.26 5.66
C ASP A 18 -27.88 2.15 4.81
N ALA A 19 -28.42 3.29 4.37
CA ALA A 19 -29.61 3.31 3.50
C ALA A 19 -29.31 2.66 2.14
N THR A 20 -28.11 2.89 1.60
CA THR A 20 -27.69 2.30 0.32
C THR A 20 -27.47 0.80 0.45
N LEU A 21 -26.74 0.33 1.47
CA LEU A 21 -26.52 -1.09 1.72
C LEU A 21 -27.86 -1.87 1.88
N LYS A 22 -28.83 -1.29 2.57
CA LYS A 22 -30.19 -1.86 2.69
C LYS A 22 -30.95 -1.93 1.35
N ASN A 23 -30.66 -1.03 0.42
CA ASN A 23 -31.33 -0.95 -0.87
C ASN A 23 -30.61 -1.76 -1.96
N LEU A 24 -29.38 -2.21 -1.75
CA LEU A 24 -28.62 -3.00 -2.71
C LEU A 24 -29.36 -4.27 -3.18
N ASN A 25 -30.10 -4.92 -2.27
CA ASN A 25 -30.87 -6.12 -2.58
C ASN A 25 -32.21 -5.83 -3.29
N LYS A 26 -32.67 -4.55 -3.32
CA LYS A 26 -33.94 -4.17 -3.95
C LYS A 26 -33.75 -3.61 -5.34
N ASP A 27 -32.80 -2.69 -5.48
CA ASP A 27 -32.49 -1.99 -6.74
C ASP A 27 -31.01 -1.56 -6.67
N ARG A 28 -30.13 -2.47 -7.06
CA ARG A 28 -28.66 -2.29 -6.95
C ARG A 28 -28.17 -1.15 -7.83
N GLU A 29 -28.65 -1.06 -9.06
CA GLU A 29 -28.23 0.01 -9.97
C GLU A 29 -28.54 1.37 -9.37
N LYS A 30 -29.78 1.59 -8.93
CA LYS A 30 -30.19 2.84 -8.30
C LYS A 30 -29.39 3.15 -7.03
N ALA A 31 -29.13 2.15 -6.19
CA ALA A 31 -28.37 2.31 -4.96
C ALA A 31 -26.91 2.73 -5.25
N LEU A 32 -26.27 2.13 -6.23
CA LEU A 32 -24.91 2.48 -6.65
C LEU A 32 -24.84 3.88 -7.30
N LEU A 33 -25.82 4.23 -8.14
CA LEU A 33 -25.93 5.59 -8.70
C LEU A 33 -26.06 6.63 -7.59
N GLN A 34 -26.84 6.36 -6.53
CA GLN A 34 -26.95 7.24 -5.37
C GLN A 34 -25.62 7.41 -4.62
N ILE A 35 -24.78 6.36 -4.54
CA ILE A 35 -23.42 6.49 -3.97
C ILE A 35 -22.56 7.43 -4.82
N VAL A 36 -22.60 7.30 -6.15
CA VAL A 36 -21.85 8.19 -7.06
C VAL A 36 -22.32 9.62 -6.90
N ASP A 37 -23.63 9.87 -6.87
CA ASP A 37 -24.19 11.22 -6.71
C ASP A 37 -23.84 11.83 -5.34
N LEU A 38 -23.87 11.01 -4.27
CA LEU A 38 -23.44 11.43 -2.94
C LEU A 38 -21.95 11.76 -2.93
N THR A 39 -21.13 10.92 -3.54
CA THR A 39 -19.67 11.15 -3.65
C THR A 39 -19.38 12.42 -4.43
N GLU A 40 -20.03 12.64 -5.57
CA GLU A 40 -19.87 13.87 -6.35
C GLU A 40 -20.30 15.11 -5.57
N LYS A 41 -21.38 15.04 -4.82
CA LYS A 41 -21.85 16.13 -3.96
C LYS A 41 -20.86 16.52 -2.87
N PHE A 42 -20.26 15.54 -2.20
CA PHE A 42 -19.30 15.78 -1.11
C PHE A 42 -17.86 15.97 -1.59
N MET A 43 -17.47 15.33 -2.69
CA MET A 43 -16.10 15.22 -3.16
C MET A 43 -15.89 15.77 -4.59
N GLY A 44 -16.85 16.55 -5.11
CA GLY A 44 -16.91 16.94 -6.51
C GLY A 44 -15.62 17.53 -7.11
N ASN A 45 -14.83 18.22 -6.29
CA ASN A 45 -13.55 18.80 -6.72
C ASN A 45 -12.35 17.83 -6.63
N ASN A 46 -12.55 16.62 -6.11
CA ASN A 46 -11.45 15.65 -5.96
C ASN A 46 -11.26 14.77 -7.21
N PHE A 47 -12.32 14.59 -7.99
CA PHE A 47 -12.29 13.82 -9.23
C PHE A 47 -12.85 14.66 -10.37
N SER A 48 -12.46 14.34 -11.61
CA SER A 48 -13.00 15.03 -12.78
C SER A 48 -14.46 14.63 -13.04
N LYS A 49 -15.19 15.47 -13.73
CA LYS A 49 -16.59 15.16 -14.13
C LYS A 49 -16.67 13.88 -14.97
N GLU A 50 -15.67 13.67 -15.84
CA GLU A 50 -15.58 12.48 -16.69
C GLU A 50 -15.44 11.20 -15.85
N ALA A 51 -14.79 11.26 -14.67
CA ALA A 51 -14.67 10.12 -13.78
C ALA A 51 -16.04 9.73 -13.17
N TYR A 52 -16.83 10.70 -12.73
CA TYR A 52 -18.20 10.45 -12.24
C TYR A 52 -19.13 9.95 -13.34
N ASP A 53 -19.07 10.54 -14.52
CA ASP A 53 -19.89 10.12 -15.68
C ASP A 53 -19.46 8.71 -16.15
N GLY A 54 -18.19 8.40 -16.12
CA GLY A 54 -17.64 7.06 -16.38
C GLY A 54 -18.13 6.02 -15.38
N ALA A 55 -18.16 6.35 -14.08
CA ALA A 55 -18.71 5.48 -13.05
C ALA A 55 -20.21 5.21 -13.25
N ARG A 56 -21.00 6.24 -13.60
CA ARG A 56 -22.43 6.08 -13.91
C ARG A 56 -22.65 5.20 -15.14
N ALA A 57 -21.85 5.38 -16.19
CA ALA A 57 -21.93 4.55 -17.40
C ALA A 57 -21.57 3.09 -17.11
N MET A 58 -20.55 2.86 -16.28
CA MET A 58 -20.17 1.51 -15.83
C MET A 58 -21.30 0.83 -15.05
N ILE A 59 -21.94 1.53 -14.09
CA ILE A 59 -23.02 0.99 -13.26
C ILE A 59 -24.22 0.57 -14.11
N LYS A 60 -24.53 1.31 -15.18
CA LYS A 60 -25.62 1.00 -16.11
C LYS A 60 -25.31 -0.16 -17.09
N ASN A 61 -24.11 -0.68 -17.09
CA ASN A 61 -23.70 -1.80 -17.92
C ASN A 61 -23.35 -3.02 -17.04
N PRO A 62 -24.31 -3.96 -16.83
CA PRO A 62 -24.11 -5.12 -15.97
C PRO A 62 -23.01 -6.06 -16.49
N ASP A 63 -22.72 -6.04 -17.80
CA ASP A 63 -21.68 -6.87 -18.43
C ASP A 63 -20.28 -6.25 -18.33
N HIS A 64 -20.19 -5.04 -17.78
CA HIS A 64 -18.90 -4.40 -17.60
C HIS A 64 -18.06 -5.13 -16.53
N LYS A 65 -16.83 -5.48 -16.84
CA LYS A 65 -15.92 -6.21 -15.94
C LYS A 65 -15.89 -5.63 -14.52
N TRP A 66 -15.70 -4.31 -14.40
CA TRP A 66 -15.64 -3.65 -13.09
C TRP A 66 -17.01 -3.63 -12.38
N MET A 67 -18.12 -3.76 -13.11
CA MET A 67 -19.41 -3.93 -12.48
C MET A 67 -19.57 -5.34 -11.88
N ARG A 68 -19.09 -6.38 -12.57
CA ARG A 68 -19.03 -7.74 -12.02
C ARG A 68 -18.11 -7.80 -10.78
N TYR A 69 -16.94 -7.13 -10.85
CA TYR A 69 -16.06 -6.98 -9.68
C TYR A 69 -16.77 -6.31 -8.49
N VAL A 70 -17.46 -5.19 -8.71
CA VAL A 70 -18.21 -4.47 -7.67
C VAL A 70 -19.34 -5.36 -7.11
N ASN A 71 -20.05 -6.08 -7.97
CA ASN A 71 -21.11 -7.02 -7.53
C ASN A 71 -20.52 -8.10 -6.62
N ARG A 72 -19.44 -8.74 -7.04
CA ARG A 72 -18.74 -9.75 -6.23
C ARG A 72 -18.26 -9.18 -4.89
N LEU A 73 -17.66 -8.00 -4.89
CA LEU A 73 -17.24 -7.33 -3.66
C LEU A 73 -18.42 -7.11 -2.69
N LEU A 74 -19.58 -6.66 -3.20
CA LEU A 74 -20.76 -6.38 -2.38
C LEU A 74 -21.48 -7.64 -1.91
N ASP A 75 -21.51 -8.69 -2.74
CA ASP A 75 -22.21 -9.94 -2.43
C ASP A 75 -21.45 -10.81 -1.43
N GLU A 76 -20.11 -10.75 -1.47
CA GLU A 76 -19.24 -11.61 -0.67
C GLU A 76 -18.63 -10.90 0.55
N THR A 77 -18.92 -9.61 0.76
CA THR A 77 -18.40 -8.88 1.92
C THR A 77 -19.46 -8.72 3.00
N ASP A 78 -19.08 -8.95 4.25
CA ASP A 78 -19.93 -8.66 5.40
C ASP A 78 -20.38 -7.19 5.40
N PRO A 79 -21.71 -6.90 5.58
CA PRO A 79 -22.22 -5.54 5.51
C PRO A 79 -21.59 -4.57 6.53
N HIS A 80 -21.20 -5.04 7.72
CA HIS A 80 -20.50 -4.21 8.69
C HIS A 80 -19.10 -3.84 8.20
N VAL A 81 -18.34 -4.82 7.68
CA VAL A 81 -17.00 -4.61 7.10
C VAL A 81 -17.06 -3.65 5.90
N ALA A 82 -18.03 -3.85 4.99
CA ALA A 82 -18.24 -2.97 3.84
C ALA A 82 -18.54 -1.53 4.27
N LYS A 83 -19.41 -1.34 5.28
CA LYS A 83 -19.72 -0.05 5.86
C LYS A 83 -18.50 0.63 6.48
N MET A 84 -17.76 -0.11 7.32
CA MET A 84 -16.57 0.45 8.00
C MET A 84 -15.48 0.81 6.99
N THR A 85 -15.29 0.02 5.95
CA THR A 85 -14.36 0.34 4.85
C THR A 85 -14.77 1.62 4.13
N ALA A 86 -16.04 1.76 3.75
CA ALA A 86 -16.55 2.97 3.11
C ALA A 86 -16.38 4.22 4.00
N LEU A 87 -16.66 4.10 5.30
CA LEU A 87 -16.55 5.20 6.26
C LEU A 87 -15.09 5.58 6.55
N ASN A 88 -14.22 4.60 6.79
CA ASN A 88 -12.88 4.86 7.29
C ASN A 88 -11.89 5.11 6.15
N LEU A 89 -11.81 4.23 5.17
CA LEU A 89 -10.91 4.41 4.03
C LEU A 89 -11.49 5.43 3.03
N GLY A 90 -12.75 5.28 2.65
CA GLY A 90 -13.40 6.14 1.67
C GLY A 90 -13.60 7.55 2.19
N PHE A 91 -14.44 7.72 3.21
CA PHE A 91 -14.81 9.06 3.68
C PHE A 91 -13.76 9.69 4.59
N GLN A 92 -13.34 8.99 5.65
CA GLN A 92 -12.45 9.58 6.65
C GLN A 92 -11.02 9.80 6.09
N ALA A 93 -10.34 8.76 5.61
CA ALA A 93 -8.96 8.87 5.15
C ALA A 93 -8.84 9.60 3.81
N THR A 94 -9.67 9.23 2.82
CA THR A 94 -9.53 9.77 1.45
C THR A 94 -10.14 11.17 1.30
N PHE A 95 -11.27 11.45 1.93
CA PHE A 95 -11.90 12.77 1.80
C PHE A 95 -11.50 13.76 2.90
N LEU A 96 -11.92 13.52 4.15
CA LEU A 96 -11.66 14.47 5.24
C LEU A 96 -10.16 14.58 5.57
N GLY A 97 -9.50 13.44 5.67
CA GLY A 97 -8.07 13.38 5.98
C GLY A 97 -7.22 14.09 4.94
N THR A 98 -7.46 13.84 3.66
CA THR A 98 -6.70 14.51 2.58
C THR A 98 -6.87 16.04 2.61
N LYS A 99 -8.05 16.55 2.94
CA LYS A 99 -8.29 17.99 3.11
C LYS A 99 -7.44 18.57 4.24
N THR A 100 -7.39 17.87 5.37
CA THR A 100 -6.58 18.27 6.54
C THR A 100 -5.08 18.16 6.21
N ILE A 101 -4.64 17.08 5.59
CA ILE A 101 -3.24 16.87 5.16
C ILE A 101 -2.76 18.03 4.27
N ARG A 102 -3.54 18.44 3.27
CA ARG A 102 -3.18 19.57 2.39
C ARG A 102 -2.94 20.84 3.20
N LYS A 103 -3.83 21.17 4.13
CA LYS A 103 -3.68 22.32 5.03
C LYS A 103 -2.43 22.19 5.93
N MET A 104 -2.21 20.99 6.51
CA MET A 104 -1.06 20.79 7.41
C MET A 104 0.28 20.84 6.67
N ARG A 105 0.34 20.41 5.41
CA ARG A 105 1.53 20.58 4.56
C ARG A 105 1.91 22.06 4.39
N GLU A 106 0.94 22.92 4.16
CA GLU A 106 1.17 24.37 4.05
C GLU A 106 1.60 24.97 5.39
N VAL A 107 0.87 24.67 6.48
CA VAL A 107 1.14 25.21 7.82
C VAL A 107 2.54 24.81 8.31
N HIS A 108 2.92 23.55 8.09
CA HIS A 108 4.18 23.02 8.63
C HIS A 108 5.34 23.07 7.65
N ASN A 109 5.07 23.43 6.39
CA ASN A 109 6.06 23.48 5.31
C ASN A 109 6.85 22.16 5.16
N CYS A 110 6.18 21.01 5.26
CA CYS A 110 6.76 19.69 5.11
C CYS A 110 5.75 18.73 4.46
N ASN A 111 6.24 17.57 4.01
CA ASN A 111 5.37 16.49 3.60
C ASN A 111 4.60 15.94 4.81
N ILE A 112 3.29 15.73 4.64
CA ILE A 112 2.46 14.98 5.59
C ILE A 112 1.87 13.80 4.80
N PRO A 113 2.14 12.54 5.20
CA PRO A 113 1.72 11.36 4.45
C PRO A 113 0.21 11.12 4.55
N TRP A 114 -0.33 10.41 3.56
CA TRP A 114 -1.71 9.92 3.59
C TRP A 114 -1.84 8.66 4.43
N LEU A 115 -0.77 7.84 4.47
CA LEU A 115 -0.69 6.64 5.30
C LEU A 115 0.66 6.55 6.02
N ILE A 116 0.66 5.88 7.17
CA ILE A 116 1.87 5.47 7.87
C ILE A 116 1.93 3.95 7.82
N LEU A 117 3.08 3.42 7.39
CA LEU A 117 3.43 2.01 7.50
C LEU A 117 4.27 1.84 8.76
N MET A 118 3.91 0.92 9.65
CA MET A 118 4.66 0.67 10.88
C MET A 118 4.89 -0.83 11.09
N ASP A 119 5.97 -1.15 11.80
CA ASP A 119 6.32 -2.51 12.17
C ASP A 119 6.00 -2.76 13.66
N PRO A 120 4.90 -3.42 14.00
CA PRO A 120 4.59 -3.75 15.40
C PRO A 120 5.67 -4.59 16.06
N THR A 121 6.38 -5.41 15.27
CA THR A 121 7.43 -6.32 15.73
C THR A 121 8.40 -6.66 14.60
N SER A 122 9.66 -6.95 14.95
CA SER A 122 10.60 -7.61 14.03
C SER A 122 10.53 -9.15 14.10
N ALA A 123 9.83 -9.71 15.09
CA ALA A 123 9.67 -11.16 15.21
C ALA A 123 8.85 -11.74 14.06
N CYS A 124 9.34 -12.80 13.44
CA CYS A 124 8.65 -13.53 12.39
C CYS A 124 8.76 -15.04 12.64
N ASN A 125 7.72 -15.76 12.27
CA ASN A 125 7.68 -17.22 12.32
C ASN A 125 8.17 -17.90 11.02
N LEU A 126 8.62 -17.11 10.03
CA LEU A 126 9.22 -17.58 8.79
C LEU A 126 10.62 -16.94 8.56
N HIS A 127 11.39 -17.54 7.63
CA HIS A 127 12.72 -17.07 7.22
C HIS A 127 12.79 -17.03 5.68
N CYS A 128 12.09 -16.06 5.09
CA CYS A 128 11.95 -15.97 3.64
C CYS A 128 13.25 -15.51 2.97
N THR A 129 13.59 -16.13 1.83
CA THR A 129 14.74 -15.71 1.02
C THR A 129 14.59 -14.28 0.52
N GLY A 130 15.60 -13.41 0.75
CA GLY A 130 15.57 -12.01 0.34
C GLY A 130 14.51 -11.17 1.08
N CYS A 131 14.26 -11.46 2.34
CA CYS A 131 13.36 -10.67 3.18
C CYS A 131 14.04 -9.38 3.64
N TRP A 132 13.53 -8.24 3.21
CA TRP A 132 14.04 -6.92 3.60
C TRP A 132 13.97 -6.66 5.11
N ALA A 133 12.93 -7.19 5.78
CA ALA A 133 12.72 -6.99 7.22
C ALA A 133 13.69 -7.82 8.11
N ALA A 134 14.45 -8.76 7.54
CA ALA A 134 15.40 -9.57 8.29
C ALA A 134 16.52 -8.74 8.93
N GLU A 135 16.83 -7.57 8.37
CA GLU A 135 17.89 -6.67 8.84
C GLU A 135 17.57 -6.00 10.20
N TYR A 136 16.29 -6.02 10.62
CA TYR A 136 15.87 -5.56 11.97
C TYR A 136 15.97 -6.63 13.06
N GLY A 137 16.46 -7.84 12.71
CA GLY A 137 16.52 -8.97 13.65
C GLY A 137 15.14 -9.49 14.03
N ASN A 138 14.99 -10.03 15.25
CA ASN A 138 13.73 -10.68 15.66
C ASN A 138 13.27 -10.37 17.11
N LYS A 139 13.78 -9.30 17.72
CA LYS A 139 13.57 -8.99 19.15
C LYS A 139 12.96 -7.60 19.39
N LEU A 140 12.84 -6.78 18.36
CA LEU A 140 12.35 -5.42 18.49
C LEU A 140 10.83 -5.36 18.38
N ASN A 141 10.24 -4.44 19.15
CA ASN A 141 8.81 -4.22 19.15
C ASN A 141 8.52 -2.73 19.38
N LEU A 142 7.51 -2.23 18.69
CA LEU A 142 6.78 -1.06 19.17
C LEU A 142 5.82 -1.52 20.28
N THR A 143 5.79 -0.80 21.39
CA THR A 143 4.80 -1.03 22.44
C THR A 143 3.42 -0.64 21.93
N PHE A 144 2.35 -1.13 22.61
CA PHE A 144 1.00 -0.68 22.28
C PHE A 144 0.87 0.84 22.42
N ASP A 145 1.44 1.43 23.47
CA ASP A 145 1.35 2.88 23.73
C ASP A 145 2.10 3.70 22.67
N GLU A 146 3.20 3.17 22.11
CA GLU A 146 3.90 3.82 20.98
C GLU A 146 3.04 3.79 19.72
N MET A 147 2.44 2.65 19.37
CA MET A 147 1.52 2.52 18.24
C MET A 147 0.30 3.44 18.40
N ASP A 148 -0.28 3.47 19.59
CA ASP A 148 -1.39 4.35 19.93
C ASP A 148 -1.03 5.83 19.79
N SER A 149 0.16 6.22 20.26
CA SER A 149 0.69 7.58 20.14
C SER A 149 0.90 7.98 18.68
N ILE A 150 1.47 7.08 17.84
CA ILE A 150 1.63 7.29 16.40
C ILE A 150 0.28 7.59 15.74
N VAL A 151 -0.73 6.76 16.02
CA VAL A 151 -2.07 6.94 15.44
C VAL A 151 -2.72 8.24 15.97
N THR A 152 -2.57 8.55 17.24
CA THR A 152 -3.13 9.77 17.86
C THR A 152 -2.52 11.03 17.24
N GLN A 153 -1.20 11.12 17.13
CA GLN A 153 -0.50 12.22 16.49
C GLN A 153 -0.81 12.31 14.98
N GLY A 154 -0.90 11.15 14.32
CA GLY A 154 -1.25 11.10 12.90
C GLY A 154 -2.64 11.67 12.60
N LYS A 155 -3.64 11.39 13.43
CA LYS A 155 -5.00 11.97 13.31
C LYS A 155 -5.00 13.50 13.43
N GLU A 156 -4.15 14.08 14.27
CA GLU A 156 -3.99 15.53 14.37
C GLU A 156 -3.49 16.15 13.06
N LEU A 157 -2.72 15.39 12.28
CA LEU A 157 -2.20 15.76 10.96
C LEU A 157 -3.16 15.42 9.82
N GLY A 158 -4.27 14.69 10.09
CA GLY A 158 -5.25 14.25 9.11
C GLY A 158 -5.00 12.85 8.56
N ILE A 159 -4.09 12.07 9.16
CA ILE A 159 -3.76 10.71 8.74
C ILE A 159 -4.74 9.75 9.42
N TYR A 160 -5.50 8.99 8.60
CA TYR A 160 -6.50 8.03 9.07
C TYR A 160 -6.34 6.65 8.44
N PHE A 161 -5.23 6.42 7.73
CA PHE A 161 -4.91 5.11 7.19
C PHE A 161 -3.55 4.66 7.70
N TYR A 162 -3.50 3.47 8.29
CA TYR A 162 -2.30 2.88 8.89
C TYR A 162 -2.11 1.49 8.34
N MET A 163 -0.91 1.22 7.87
CA MET A 163 -0.50 -0.11 7.43
C MET A 163 0.49 -0.70 8.43
N MET A 164 0.50 -2.01 8.54
CA MET A 164 1.39 -2.76 9.41
C MET A 164 2.12 -3.85 8.62
N THR A 165 3.41 -3.99 8.88
CA THR A 165 4.26 -5.02 8.31
C THR A 165 5.34 -5.41 9.33
N GLY A 166 6.60 -5.57 8.96
CA GLY A 166 7.70 -5.88 9.85
C GLY A 166 8.17 -7.32 9.71
N GLY A 167 8.35 -8.03 10.81
CA GLY A 167 8.47 -9.47 10.83
C GLY A 167 7.15 -10.10 10.40
N GLU A 168 6.41 -10.68 11.34
CA GLU A 168 5.02 -11.08 11.10
C GLU A 168 4.10 -10.30 12.05
N PRO A 169 3.31 -9.33 11.57
CA PRO A 169 2.49 -8.49 12.43
C PRO A 169 1.45 -9.28 13.23
N LEU A 170 0.96 -10.40 12.71
CA LEU A 170 -0.04 -11.22 13.42
C LEU A 170 0.52 -11.99 14.63
N VAL A 171 1.81 -11.95 14.89
CA VAL A 171 2.38 -12.31 16.21
C VAL A 171 1.81 -11.38 17.30
N ARG A 172 1.43 -10.16 16.92
CA ARG A 172 0.85 -9.12 17.79
C ARG A 172 -0.66 -8.88 17.53
N LYS A 173 -1.40 -9.91 17.02
CA LYS A 173 -2.81 -9.73 16.62
C LYS A 173 -3.72 -9.16 17.72
N ALA A 174 -3.47 -9.47 18.98
CA ALA A 174 -4.24 -8.89 20.09
C ALA A 174 -4.06 -7.37 20.23
N ASP A 175 -2.83 -6.87 20.10
CA ASP A 175 -2.55 -5.42 20.13
C ASP A 175 -3.10 -4.74 18.89
N ILE A 176 -3.03 -5.38 17.72
CA ILE A 176 -3.59 -4.85 16.47
C ILE A 176 -5.11 -4.70 16.59
N ILE A 177 -5.83 -5.71 17.06
CA ILE A 177 -7.28 -5.63 17.29
C ILE A 177 -7.62 -4.53 18.30
N ARG A 178 -6.89 -4.46 19.40
CA ARG A 178 -7.05 -3.39 20.42
C ARG A 178 -6.84 -2.00 19.83
N LEU A 179 -5.87 -1.83 18.91
CA LEU A 179 -5.61 -0.58 18.23
C LEU A 179 -6.75 -0.22 17.27
N CYS A 180 -7.24 -1.20 16.49
CA CYS A 180 -8.41 -1.04 15.61
C CYS A 180 -9.67 -0.62 16.39
N GLU A 181 -9.90 -1.22 17.54
CA GLU A 181 -11.02 -0.89 18.42
C GLU A 181 -10.92 0.54 19.00
N LYS A 182 -9.73 0.90 19.51
CA LYS A 182 -9.47 2.23 20.09
C LYS A 182 -9.59 3.35 19.05
N HIS A 183 -9.16 3.10 17.83
CA HIS A 183 -9.19 4.05 16.73
C HIS A 183 -10.15 3.60 15.63
N ASN A 184 -11.40 3.37 16.01
CA ASN A 184 -12.43 2.81 15.14
C ASN A 184 -12.82 3.69 13.94
N GLU A 185 -12.39 4.95 13.92
CA GLU A 185 -12.54 5.86 12.77
C GLU A 185 -11.39 5.77 11.75
N CYS A 186 -10.31 5.05 12.07
CA CYS A 186 -9.19 4.82 11.17
C CYS A 186 -9.38 3.53 10.36
N ALA A 187 -8.77 3.47 9.19
CA ALA A 187 -8.59 2.24 8.42
C ALA A 187 -7.22 1.63 8.77
N PHE A 188 -7.20 0.32 8.97
CA PHE A 188 -5.98 -0.45 9.21
C PHE A 188 -5.81 -1.52 8.15
N HIS A 189 -4.55 -1.84 7.84
CA HIS A 189 -4.20 -2.86 6.89
C HIS A 189 -2.93 -3.58 7.32
N CYS A 190 -2.88 -4.92 7.22
CA CYS A 190 -1.67 -5.67 7.54
C CYS A 190 -1.17 -6.45 6.34
N TYR A 191 0.14 -6.35 6.09
CA TYR A 191 0.86 -7.32 5.25
C TYR A 191 1.25 -8.50 6.15
N THR A 192 0.83 -9.70 5.80
CA THR A 192 1.08 -10.90 6.61
C THR A 192 1.43 -12.10 5.73
N ASN A 193 2.18 -13.03 6.29
CA ASN A 193 2.42 -14.32 5.66
C ASN A 193 1.19 -15.26 5.72
N GLY A 194 0.12 -14.87 6.40
CA GLY A 194 -1.15 -15.58 6.49
C GLY A 194 -1.17 -16.79 7.44
N THR A 195 -0.02 -17.31 7.84
CA THR A 195 0.06 -18.59 8.58
C THR A 195 -0.53 -18.55 10.00
N LEU A 196 -0.82 -17.35 10.51
CA LEU A 196 -1.41 -17.13 11.83
C LEU A 196 -2.88 -16.70 11.76
N VAL A 197 -3.50 -16.69 10.59
CA VAL A 197 -4.94 -16.44 10.43
C VAL A 197 -5.68 -17.67 10.93
N ASP A 198 -6.62 -17.46 11.85
CA ASP A 198 -7.50 -18.47 12.41
C ASP A 198 -8.93 -17.91 12.54
N GLN A 199 -9.92 -18.77 12.80
CA GLN A 199 -11.31 -18.36 12.90
C GLN A 199 -11.53 -17.28 13.98
N ALA A 200 -10.88 -17.41 15.14
CA ALA A 200 -10.99 -16.43 16.22
C ALA A 200 -10.51 -15.04 15.80
N PHE A 201 -9.45 -14.99 15.01
CA PHE A 201 -8.97 -13.72 14.46
C PHE A 201 -9.92 -13.16 13.38
N CYS A 202 -10.51 -14.02 12.54
CA CYS A 202 -11.53 -13.58 11.58
C CYS A 202 -12.76 -13.00 12.29
N ASP A 203 -13.22 -13.61 13.38
CA ASP A 203 -14.33 -13.11 14.19
C ASP A 203 -14.03 -11.71 14.77
N GLU A 204 -12.81 -11.50 15.27
CA GLU A 204 -12.37 -10.21 15.77
C GLU A 204 -12.23 -9.15 14.65
N MET A 205 -11.66 -9.53 13.50
CA MET A 205 -11.60 -8.64 12.33
C MET A 205 -13.01 -8.20 11.90
N LYS A 206 -13.96 -9.13 11.86
CA LYS A 206 -15.35 -8.84 11.54
C LYS A 206 -15.99 -7.92 12.59
N ARG A 207 -15.72 -8.13 13.87
CA ARG A 207 -16.24 -7.32 14.97
C ARG A 207 -15.75 -5.87 14.88
N VAL A 208 -14.47 -5.63 14.66
CA VAL A 208 -13.92 -4.26 14.55
C VAL A 208 -14.26 -3.62 13.20
N GLY A 209 -14.29 -4.40 12.12
CA GLY A 209 -14.71 -4.01 10.77
C GLY A 209 -13.77 -3.07 10.01
N ASN A 210 -12.69 -2.59 10.63
CA ASN A 210 -11.79 -1.59 10.06
C ASN A 210 -10.36 -2.11 9.78
N LEU A 211 -10.18 -3.43 9.78
CA LEU A 211 -8.92 -4.12 9.47
C LEU A 211 -9.07 -4.94 8.19
N SER A 212 -8.13 -4.81 7.27
CA SER A 212 -7.99 -5.62 6.06
C SER A 212 -6.58 -6.21 5.98
N LEU A 213 -6.39 -7.25 5.15
CA LEU A 213 -5.11 -7.93 5.02
C LEU A 213 -4.62 -7.97 3.57
N SER A 214 -3.30 -7.98 3.40
CA SER A 214 -2.61 -8.47 2.20
C SER A 214 -1.84 -9.73 2.55
N ILE A 215 -2.31 -10.87 2.01
CA ILE A 215 -1.68 -12.17 2.23
C ILE A 215 -0.54 -12.34 1.23
N SER A 216 0.64 -12.65 1.73
CA SER A 216 1.81 -12.86 0.90
C SER A 216 1.74 -14.18 0.14
N LEU A 217 1.82 -14.15 -1.20
CA LEU A 217 1.80 -15.33 -2.05
C LEU A 217 2.67 -15.08 -3.31
N GLU A 218 3.63 -15.97 -3.57
CA GLU A 218 4.68 -15.77 -4.56
C GLU A 218 4.49 -16.63 -5.84
N GLY A 219 3.28 -17.05 -6.13
CA GLY A 219 2.94 -17.99 -7.22
C GLY A 219 2.33 -19.27 -6.68
N PHE A 220 2.49 -20.37 -7.42
CA PHE A 220 2.06 -21.71 -7.00
C PHE A 220 3.04 -22.33 -5.99
N GLU A 221 2.75 -23.53 -5.49
CA GLU A 221 3.45 -24.21 -4.40
C GLU A 221 4.98 -24.14 -4.54
N ASP A 222 5.53 -24.58 -5.69
CA ASP A 222 6.98 -24.60 -5.92
C ASP A 222 7.62 -23.22 -5.77
N ALA A 223 7.02 -22.19 -6.35
CA ALA A 223 7.54 -20.83 -6.33
C ALA A 223 7.38 -20.19 -4.94
N ASN A 224 6.24 -20.41 -4.31
CA ASN A 224 5.94 -19.89 -2.98
C ASN A 224 6.85 -20.52 -1.92
N ASP A 225 6.93 -21.85 -1.90
CA ASP A 225 7.66 -22.60 -0.88
C ASP A 225 9.18 -22.50 -1.06
N PHE A 226 9.66 -22.32 -2.30
CA PHE A 226 11.06 -21.93 -2.56
C PHE A 226 11.47 -20.68 -1.76
N ARG A 227 10.61 -19.66 -1.71
CA ARG A 227 10.92 -18.39 -1.04
C ARG A 227 10.58 -18.40 0.45
N ARG A 228 9.45 -19.00 0.82
CA ARG A 228 8.83 -18.87 2.14
C ARG A 228 8.99 -20.08 3.06
N GLY A 229 9.34 -21.23 2.50
CA GLY A 229 9.51 -22.49 3.19
C GLY A 229 8.39 -23.49 2.88
N ALA A 230 8.72 -24.77 3.01
CA ALA A 230 7.83 -25.88 2.66
C ALA A 230 6.50 -25.85 3.45
N GLY A 231 5.40 -26.08 2.74
CA GLY A 231 4.04 -26.14 3.30
C GLY A 231 3.46 -24.78 3.70
N VAL A 232 4.08 -23.68 3.29
CA VAL A 232 3.52 -22.33 3.50
C VAL A 232 2.40 -22.07 2.50
N TYR A 233 2.51 -22.56 1.27
CA TYR A 233 1.49 -22.41 0.24
C TYR A 233 0.10 -22.86 0.70
N ASP A 234 -0.02 -24.08 1.20
CA ASP A 234 -1.31 -24.63 1.68
C ASP A 234 -1.89 -23.81 2.85
N LYS A 235 -1.04 -23.32 3.76
CA LYS A 235 -1.47 -22.48 4.88
C LYS A 235 -2.00 -21.13 4.39
N VAL A 236 -1.39 -20.57 3.34
CA VAL A 236 -1.83 -19.31 2.73
C VAL A 236 -3.19 -19.48 2.07
N LEU A 237 -3.38 -20.54 1.25
CA LEU A 237 -4.69 -20.81 0.64
C LEU A 237 -5.78 -21.02 1.70
N HIS A 238 -5.50 -21.80 2.75
CA HIS A 238 -6.43 -21.97 3.86
C HIS A 238 -6.78 -20.64 4.55
N ALA A 239 -5.81 -19.75 4.75
CA ALA A 239 -6.04 -18.42 5.32
C ALA A 239 -6.93 -17.56 4.40
N MET A 240 -6.73 -17.62 3.08
CA MET A 240 -7.57 -16.91 2.10
C MET A 240 -9.01 -17.44 2.15
N ASP A 241 -9.19 -18.76 2.20
CA ASP A 241 -10.52 -19.37 2.30
C ASP A 241 -11.24 -18.94 3.58
N LEU A 242 -10.58 -18.97 4.74
CA LEU A 242 -11.14 -18.50 6.00
C LEU A 242 -11.60 -17.04 5.92
N LEU A 243 -10.77 -16.16 5.35
CA LEU A 243 -11.12 -14.75 5.21
C LEU A 243 -12.31 -14.57 4.27
N HIS A 244 -12.35 -15.30 3.16
CA HIS A 244 -13.44 -15.27 2.18
C HIS A 244 -14.76 -15.76 2.79
N GLU A 245 -14.75 -16.92 3.45
CA GLU A 245 -15.93 -17.50 4.10
C GLU A 245 -16.50 -16.60 5.21
N ASN A 246 -15.66 -15.79 5.86
CA ASN A 246 -16.09 -14.82 6.86
C ASN A 246 -16.51 -13.45 6.28
N GLY A 247 -16.48 -13.28 4.96
CA GLY A 247 -16.87 -12.04 4.29
C GLY A 247 -15.91 -10.87 4.57
N LEU A 248 -14.63 -11.15 4.80
CA LEU A 248 -13.61 -10.15 5.09
C LEU A 248 -12.97 -9.62 3.79
N ILE A 249 -12.61 -8.34 3.77
CA ILE A 249 -11.88 -7.74 2.64
C ILE A 249 -10.40 -8.01 2.81
N PHE A 250 -9.82 -8.69 1.82
CA PHE A 250 -8.39 -8.92 1.73
C PHE A 250 -7.90 -8.93 0.28
N GLY A 251 -6.60 -8.87 0.12
CA GLY A 251 -5.90 -9.04 -1.15
C GLY A 251 -4.61 -9.81 -0.95
N ASN A 252 -3.77 -9.81 -1.98
CA ASN A 252 -2.47 -10.47 -1.93
C ASN A 252 -1.32 -9.47 -2.08
N SER A 253 -0.20 -9.78 -1.45
CA SER A 253 1.09 -9.14 -1.67
C SER A 253 1.97 -10.12 -2.43
N VAL A 254 2.41 -9.74 -3.62
CA VAL A 254 3.17 -10.59 -4.53
C VAL A 254 4.53 -9.95 -4.76
N CYS A 255 5.59 -10.57 -4.22
CA CYS A 255 6.95 -10.15 -4.53
C CYS A 255 7.42 -10.89 -5.77
N TYR A 256 7.49 -10.20 -6.91
CA TYR A 256 8.01 -10.79 -8.13
C TYR A 256 9.52 -10.73 -8.22
N THR A 257 10.09 -11.79 -8.72
CA THR A 257 11.52 -12.06 -8.85
C THR A 257 11.83 -12.57 -10.24
N ARG A 258 13.11 -12.67 -10.56
CA ARG A 258 13.57 -13.33 -11.80
C ARG A 258 13.05 -14.75 -11.96
N LYS A 259 12.78 -15.47 -10.85
CA LYS A 259 12.45 -16.90 -10.87
C LYS A 259 10.96 -17.20 -10.91
N ASN A 260 10.11 -16.32 -10.36
CA ASN A 260 8.68 -16.59 -10.28
C ASN A 260 7.81 -15.75 -11.25
N MET A 261 8.46 -14.97 -12.14
CA MET A 261 7.75 -14.06 -13.05
C MET A 261 6.62 -14.75 -13.81
N ASP A 262 6.91 -15.88 -14.46
CA ASP A 262 5.93 -16.61 -15.27
C ASP A 262 4.74 -17.11 -14.41
N ALA A 263 5.03 -17.62 -13.21
CA ALA A 263 3.99 -18.10 -12.29
C ALA A 263 3.06 -16.99 -11.84
N VAL A 264 3.61 -15.86 -11.34
CA VAL A 264 2.80 -14.76 -10.73
C VAL A 264 2.09 -13.88 -11.77
N THR A 265 2.39 -14.05 -13.05
CA THR A 265 1.76 -13.30 -14.16
C THR A 265 0.87 -14.16 -15.05
N SER A 266 0.75 -15.46 -14.77
CA SER A 266 -0.12 -16.37 -15.51
C SER A 266 -1.60 -16.07 -15.28
N ASP A 267 -2.45 -16.40 -16.23
CA ASP A 267 -3.90 -16.30 -16.09
C ASP A 267 -4.41 -17.18 -14.96
N GLU A 268 -3.84 -18.36 -14.81
CA GLU A 268 -4.18 -19.34 -13.79
C GLU A 268 -3.90 -18.81 -12.37
N PHE A 269 -2.84 -18.02 -12.21
CA PHE A 269 -2.55 -17.41 -10.91
C PHE A 269 -3.55 -16.30 -10.56
N PHE A 270 -3.92 -15.44 -11.50
CA PHE A 270 -4.98 -14.46 -11.25
C PHE A 270 -6.32 -15.11 -10.97
N ASP A 271 -6.65 -16.22 -11.69
CA ASP A 271 -7.87 -16.97 -11.44
C ASP A 271 -7.85 -17.62 -10.05
N LEU A 272 -6.73 -18.20 -9.62
CA LEU A 272 -6.53 -18.70 -8.26
C LEU A 272 -6.82 -17.62 -7.21
N LEU A 273 -6.25 -16.42 -7.37
CA LEU A 273 -6.49 -15.32 -6.43
C LEU A 273 -7.97 -14.94 -6.36
N ILE A 274 -8.64 -14.91 -7.52
CA ILE A 274 -10.06 -14.58 -7.63
C ILE A 274 -10.93 -15.65 -6.98
N GLU A 275 -10.66 -16.92 -7.25
CA GLU A 275 -11.38 -18.08 -6.71
C GLU A 275 -11.31 -18.15 -5.19
N HIS A 276 -10.15 -17.88 -4.61
CA HIS A 276 -9.95 -17.80 -3.16
C HIS A 276 -10.39 -16.47 -2.52
N GLY A 277 -11.13 -15.62 -3.25
CA GLY A 277 -11.78 -14.43 -2.69
C GLY A 277 -10.94 -13.16 -2.64
N SER A 278 -9.73 -13.15 -3.18
CA SER A 278 -8.88 -11.95 -3.22
C SER A 278 -9.56 -10.81 -4.00
N ARG A 279 -9.49 -9.58 -3.45
CA ARG A 279 -10.08 -8.38 -4.07
C ARG A 279 -9.05 -7.57 -4.83
N PHE A 280 -7.80 -7.60 -4.39
CA PHE A 280 -6.72 -6.86 -5.00
C PHE A 280 -5.40 -7.61 -4.86
N ALA A 281 -4.42 -7.27 -5.70
CA ALA A 281 -3.07 -7.77 -5.57
C ALA A 281 -2.07 -6.62 -5.72
N TRP A 282 -1.12 -6.54 -4.79
CA TRP A 282 -0.01 -5.60 -4.81
C TRP A 282 1.24 -6.33 -5.23
N TYR A 283 1.74 -5.98 -6.40
CA TYR A 283 2.98 -6.51 -6.96
C TYR A 283 4.14 -5.62 -6.55
N PHE A 284 5.16 -6.23 -5.97
CA PHE A 284 6.40 -5.58 -5.56
C PHE A 284 7.58 -6.24 -6.25
N HIS A 285 8.42 -5.43 -6.86
CA HIS A 285 9.74 -5.84 -7.30
C HIS A 285 10.56 -6.27 -6.08
N LEU A 286 11.31 -7.39 -6.18
CA LEU A 286 12.25 -7.74 -5.11
C LEU A 286 13.31 -6.63 -4.99
N MET A 287 13.42 -6.08 -3.78
CA MET A 287 14.34 -4.99 -3.47
C MET A 287 15.59 -5.54 -2.77
N PRO A 288 16.79 -5.19 -3.21
CA PRO A 288 18.04 -5.76 -2.70
C PRO A 288 18.51 -5.04 -1.42
N VAL A 289 17.67 -5.05 -0.37
CA VAL A 289 17.92 -4.39 0.92
C VAL A 289 18.70 -5.30 1.85
N GLY A 290 19.69 -4.74 2.56
CA GLY A 290 20.49 -5.42 3.56
C GLY A 290 21.78 -6.05 3.03
N MET A 291 22.71 -6.31 3.93
CA MET A 291 24.03 -6.93 3.60
C MET A 291 23.90 -8.34 3.04
N LYS A 292 22.82 -9.07 3.39
CA LYS A 292 22.52 -10.44 2.92
C LYS A 292 21.45 -10.48 1.83
N ALA A 293 21.21 -9.36 1.16
CA ALA A 293 20.26 -9.31 0.05
C ALA A 293 20.66 -10.29 -1.07
N ALA A 294 19.66 -10.66 -1.87
CA ALA A 294 19.79 -11.56 -3.03
C ALA A 294 19.58 -10.80 -4.36
N PRO A 295 20.50 -9.90 -4.78
CA PRO A 295 20.32 -9.08 -5.97
C PRO A 295 20.19 -9.90 -7.27
N GLU A 296 20.71 -11.12 -7.28
CA GLU A 296 20.55 -12.07 -8.41
C GLU A 296 19.09 -12.51 -8.63
N LEU A 297 18.22 -12.31 -7.64
CA LEU A 297 16.79 -12.58 -7.78
C LEU A 297 16.00 -11.38 -8.32
N MET A 298 16.61 -10.21 -8.49
CA MET A 298 15.96 -9.06 -9.10
C MET A 298 15.52 -9.42 -10.53
N PRO A 299 14.30 -9.05 -10.98
CA PRO A 299 13.90 -9.27 -12.36
C PRO A 299 14.82 -8.51 -13.33
N THR A 300 14.93 -9.00 -14.57
CA THR A 300 15.65 -8.27 -15.62
C THR A 300 14.83 -7.08 -16.13
N ALA A 301 15.44 -6.19 -16.90
CA ALA A 301 14.74 -5.07 -17.53
C ALA A 301 13.60 -5.57 -18.45
N GLU A 302 13.82 -6.66 -19.20
CA GLU A 302 12.82 -7.29 -20.08
C GLU A 302 11.67 -7.89 -19.28
N GLN A 303 11.95 -8.53 -18.14
CA GLN A 303 10.92 -9.05 -17.26
C GLN A 303 10.10 -7.92 -16.62
N ARG A 304 10.74 -6.79 -16.30
CA ARG A 304 10.03 -5.60 -15.80
C ARG A 304 9.19 -4.94 -16.89
N GLU A 305 9.64 -4.88 -18.13
CA GLU A 305 8.84 -4.45 -19.28
C GLU A 305 7.62 -5.37 -19.47
N TYR A 306 7.84 -6.67 -19.41
CA TYR A 306 6.77 -7.66 -19.52
C TYR A 306 5.69 -7.46 -18.47
N ILE A 307 6.05 -7.38 -17.18
CA ILE A 307 5.05 -7.20 -16.10
C ILE A 307 4.36 -5.82 -16.19
N TYR A 308 5.06 -4.77 -16.63
CA TYR A 308 4.47 -3.46 -16.89
C TYR A 308 3.28 -3.58 -17.87
N HIS A 309 3.43 -4.28 -18.97
CA HIS A 309 2.35 -4.52 -19.94
C HIS A 309 1.28 -5.46 -19.37
N ARG A 310 1.71 -6.55 -18.77
CA ARG A 310 0.81 -7.59 -18.25
C ARG A 310 -0.17 -7.06 -17.19
N ILE A 311 0.28 -6.27 -16.24
CA ILE A 311 -0.60 -5.68 -15.21
C ILE A 311 -1.63 -4.73 -15.85
N ARG A 312 -1.27 -4.01 -16.90
CA ARG A 312 -2.20 -3.16 -17.64
C ARG A 312 -3.25 -3.96 -18.41
N GLU A 313 -2.88 -5.09 -19.00
CA GLU A 313 -3.82 -6.05 -19.63
C GLU A 313 -4.80 -6.58 -18.58
N VAL A 314 -4.34 -7.05 -17.43
CA VAL A 314 -5.19 -7.54 -16.34
C VAL A 314 -6.17 -6.47 -15.88
N ARG A 315 -5.74 -5.20 -15.82
CA ARG A 315 -6.60 -4.07 -15.47
C ARG A 315 -7.52 -3.59 -16.60
N ALA A 316 -7.28 -4.00 -17.84
CA ALA A 316 -8.04 -3.53 -19.00
C ALA A 316 -9.55 -3.78 -18.85
N LYS A 317 -10.37 -2.91 -19.44
CA LYS A 317 -11.85 -3.03 -19.42
C LYS A 317 -12.31 -4.28 -20.16
N GLU A 318 -11.67 -4.55 -21.29
CA GLU A 318 -11.97 -5.70 -22.16
C GLU A 318 -10.86 -6.76 -22.00
N GLY A 319 -11.24 -8.02 -21.86
CA GLY A 319 -10.29 -9.13 -21.71
C GLY A 319 -9.50 -9.20 -20.41
N GLY A 320 -9.70 -8.26 -19.48
CA GLY A 320 -9.00 -8.27 -18.19
C GLY A 320 -9.67 -9.17 -17.14
N LYS A 321 -9.01 -9.35 -15.99
CA LYS A 321 -9.48 -10.16 -14.86
C LYS A 321 -10.27 -9.32 -13.83
N GLU A 322 -11.15 -9.95 -13.07
CA GLU A 322 -12.00 -9.31 -12.05
C GLU A 322 -11.27 -9.14 -10.70
N ILE A 323 -10.07 -8.59 -10.77
CA ILE A 323 -9.23 -8.27 -9.62
C ILE A 323 -8.53 -6.92 -9.86
N PHE A 324 -8.38 -6.10 -8.79
CA PHE A 324 -7.64 -4.85 -8.88
C PHE A 324 -6.16 -5.10 -8.58
N VAL A 325 -5.31 -4.97 -9.59
CA VAL A 325 -3.88 -5.23 -9.47
C VAL A 325 -3.10 -3.91 -9.52
N MET A 326 -2.16 -3.75 -8.61
CA MET A 326 -1.23 -2.60 -8.54
C MET A 326 0.20 -3.10 -8.68
N ASP A 327 1.03 -2.36 -9.41
CA ASP A 327 2.47 -2.61 -9.52
C ASP A 327 3.22 -1.44 -8.89
N PHE A 328 3.73 -1.65 -7.69
CA PHE A 328 4.30 -0.59 -6.87
C PHE A 328 5.42 0.19 -7.57
N GLN A 329 6.28 -0.49 -8.32
CA GLN A 329 7.41 0.13 -9.03
C GLN A 329 7.04 0.72 -10.38
N ASN A 330 6.01 0.21 -11.07
CA ASN A 330 5.67 0.61 -12.43
C ASN A 330 4.43 1.52 -12.52
N ASP A 331 3.73 1.77 -11.41
CA ASP A 331 2.54 2.64 -11.36
C ASP A 331 2.86 4.09 -10.93
N GLY A 332 4.12 4.50 -10.99
CA GLY A 332 4.55 5.86 -10.60
C GLY A 332 3.81 6.99 -11.34
N GLU A 333 3.38 6.76 -12.55
CA GLU A 333 2.61 7.72 -13.37
C GLU A 333 1.28 8.13 -12.73
N PHE A 334 0.59 7.20 -12.05
CA PHE A 334 -0.71 7.46 -11.43
C PHE A 334 -0.59 8.29 -10.15
N VAL A 335 0.60 8.31 -9.54
CA VAL A 335 0.86 8.99 -8.27
C VAL A 335 1.89 10.12 -8.39
N GLY A 336 2.38 10.39 -9.61
CA GLY A 336 3.35 11.46 -9.87
C GLY A 336 4.75 11.16 -9.35
N GLY A 337 5.20 9.91 -9.47
CA GLY A 337 6.53 9.46 -9.08
C GLY A 337 6.62 8.86 -7.67
N CYS A 338 7.81 8.89 -7.07
CA CYS A 338 8.07 8.31 -5.75
C CYS A 338 7.14 8.90 -4.68
N ILE A 339 6.50 8.03 -3.89
CA ILE A 339 5.55 8.39 -2.82
C ILE A 339 6.16 8.46 -1.43
N ALA A 340 7.43 8.09 -1.28
CA ALA A 340 8.16 7.99 -0.02
C ALA A 340 8.52 9.37 0.60
N GLY A 341 9.22 9.36 1.72
CA GLY A 341 9.65 10.58 2.41
C GLY A 341 8.49 11.43 2.91
N GLY A 342 7.40 10.81 3.33
CA GLY A 342 6.21 11.47 3.84
C GLY A 342 5.34 12.11 2.75
N ARG A 343 5.66 11.95 1.44
CA ARG A 343 4.84 12.52 0.37
C ARG A 343 3.45 11.88 0.33
N ASN A 344 3.36 10.56 0.33
CA ASN A 344 2.11 9.82 0.51
C ASN A 344 2.24 8.78 1.62
N TYR A 345 3.45 8.27 1.89
CA TYR A 345 3.70 7.39 3.02
C TYR A 345 5.11 7.60 3.61
N CYS A 346 5.28 7.10 4.82
CA CYS A 346 6.57 6.85 5.47
C CYS A 346 6.50 5.54 6.24
N HIS A 347 7.65 5.05 6.66
CA HIS A 347 7.80 3.83 7.43
C HIS A 347 8.31 4.13 8.86
N ILE A 348 7.81 3.39 9.84
CA ILE A 348 8.30 3.41 11.22
C ILE A 348 8.69 2.00 11.59
N ASN A 349 9.99 1.75 11.72
CA ASN A 349 10.53 0.43 12.01
C ASN A 349 10.30 0.01 13.47
N PRO A 350 10.53 -1.26 13.85
CA PRO A 350 10.23 -1.75 15.20
C PRO A 350 11.17 -1.20 16.28
N LYS A 351 12.25 -0.50 15.91
CA LYS A 351 13.13 0.27 16.81
C LYS A 351 12.60 1.69 17.06
N GLY A 352 11.61 2.13 16.25
CA GLY A 352 11.02 3.47 16.32
C GLY A 352 11.67 4.49 15.39
N ASP A 353 12.62 4.12 14.54
CA ASP A 353 13.21 5.03 13.56
C ASP A 353 12.18 5.32 12.46
N VAL A 354 12.10 6.60 12.03
CA VAL A 354 11.16 7.04 11.00
C VAL A 354 11.90 7.16 9.68
N GLU A 355 11.61 6.24 8.79
CA GLU A 355 12.28 6.02 7.50
C GLU A 355 11.46 6.54 6.33
N PRO A 356 12.08 7.01 5.24
CA PRO A 356 11.35 7.50 4.09
C PRO A 356 10.53 6.41 3.39
N CYS A 357 11.04 5.19 3.38
CA CYS A 357 10.47 4.03 2.67
C CYS A 357 10.82 2.74 3.39
N VAL A 358 9.94 1.75 3.34
CA VAL A 358 10.16 0.41 3.88
C VAL A 358 11.39 -0.32 3.29
N PHE A 359 11.87 0.14 2.14
CA PHE A 359 13.07 -0.38 1.47
C PHE A 359 14.29 0.52 1.62
N ILE A 360 14.21 1.59 2.39
CA ILE A 360 15.29 2.56 2.58
C ILE A 360 15.51 2.75 4.07
N HIS A 361 16.42 1.93 4.59
CA HIS A 361 16.72 1.80 6.01
C HIS A 361 17.73 2.88 6.46
N TYR A 362 17.36 4.14 6.28
CA TYR A 362 18.12 5.31 6.74
C TYR A 362 17.20 6.30 7.43
N SER A 363 17.65 6.83 8.56
CA SER A 363 16.91 7.82 9.33
C SER A 363 17.81 8.75 10.11
N GLY A 364 17.33 9.91 10.48
CA GLY A 364 17.90 10.86 11.41
C GLY A 364 16.94 11.20 12.57
N ALA A 365 15.83 10.44 12.72
CA ALA A 365 14.83 10.72 13.74
C ALA A 365 14.11 9.45 14.21
N ASN A 366 13.85 9.40 15.52
CA ASN A 366 13.16 8.29 16.18
C ASN A 366 11.91 8.78 16.90
N ILE A 367 10.79 8.04 16.79
CA ILE A 367 9.49 8.38 17.37
C ILE A 367 9.48 8.35 18.90
N ARG A 368 10.46 7.68 19.53
CA ARG A 368 10.65 7.65 20.99
C ARG A 368 11.28 8.92 21.53
N GLU A 369 11.95 9.70 20.68
CA GLU A 369 12.69 10.90 21.05
C GLU A 369 11.99 12.18 20.59
N LYS A 370 11.24 12.08 19.48
CA LYS A 370 10.62 13.22 18.79
C LYS A 370 9.15 12.94 18.50
N SER A 371 8.36 13.99 18.40
CA SER A 371 7.00 13.87 17.87
C SER A 371 6.97 13.41 16.42
N LEU A 372 5.87 12.83 15.97
CA LEU A 372 5.68 12.45 14.58
C LEU A 372 5.94 13.62 13.62
N LEU A 373 5.46 14.81 13.93
CA LEU A 373 5.68 15.99 13.08
C LEU A 373 7.16 16.39 13.01
N GLU A 374 7.91 16.30 14.12
CA GLU A 374 9.36 16.56 14.11
C GLU A 374 10.11 15.50 13.29
N CYS A 375 9.69 14.24 13.39
CA CYS A 375 10.25 13.18 12.54
C CYS A 375 9.97 13.43 11.05
N LEU A 376 8.78 13.90 10.68
CA LEU A 376 8.45 14.25 9.29
C LEU A 376 9.23 15.49 8.77
N LYS A 377 9.85 16.25 9.65
CA LYS A 377 10.72 17.40 9.33
C LYS A 377 12.21 17.10 9.40
N GLN A 378 12.60 15.84 9.61
CA GLN A 378 14.01 15.48 9.63
C GLN A 378 14.71 15.81 8.28
N PRO A 379 16.01 16.09 8.29
CA PRO A 379 16.71 16.53 7.09
C PRO A 379 16.52 15.62 5.87
N LEU A 380 16.54 14.28 6.06
CA LEU A 380 16.33 13.33 4.97
C LEU A 380 14.94 13.48 4.33
N PHE A 381 13.87 13.66 5.12
CA PHE A 381 12.51 13.87 4.59
C PHE A 381 12.37 15.20 3.86
N MET A 382 13.07 16.23 4.34
CA MET A 382 13.11 17.51 3.63
C MET A 382 13.86 17.40 2.30
N ALA A 383 14.95 16.63 2.24
CA ALA A 383 15.64 16.34 0.99
C ALA A 383 14.74 15.58 0.00
N TYR A 384 13.94 14.62 0.47
CA TYR A 384 12.92 13.95 -0.35
C TYR A 384 11.89 14.94 -0.89
N ARG A 385 11.32 15.79 -0.04
CA ARG A 385 10.33 16.80 -0.43
C ARG A 385 10.86 17.72 -1.51
N ASP A 386 12.08 18.21 -1.35
CA ASP A 386 12.68 19.20 -2.25
C ASP A 386 13.16 18.55 -3.56
N GLY A 387 13.52 17.25 -3.53
CA GLY A 387 13.97 16.50 -4.69
C GLY A 387 12.88 15.84 -5.53
N GLN A 388 11.70 15.59 -4.98
CA GLN A 388 10.62 14.90 -5.68
C GLN A 388 9.92 15.80 -6.72
N PRO A 389 9.55 15.26 -7.89
CA PRO A 389 9.87 13.91 -8.38
C PRO A 389 11.37 13.79 -8.72
N PHE A 390 11.98 12.65 -8.39
CA PHE A 390 13.41 12.41 -8.61
C PHE A 390 13.77 12.22 -10.08
N ASN A 391 12.79 11.93 -10.93
CA ASN A 391 12.96 11.75 -12.37
C ASN A 391 11.71 12.26 -13.09
N ASP A 392 11.87 12.83 -14.29
CA ASP A 392 10.75 13.25 -15.13
C ASP A 392 10.06 12.04 -15.81
N ASN A 393 10.79 10.93 -15.95
CA ASN A 393 10.23 9.66 -16.38
C ASN A 393 9.63 8.93 -15.15
N MET A 394 8.29 8.84 -15.09
CA MET A 394 7.57 8.24 -13.98
C MET A 394 7.70 6.71 -13.87
N LEU A 395 8.36 6.06 -14.84
CA LEU A 395 8.78 4.66 -14.76
C LEU A 395 10.15 4.49 -14.10
N ARG A 396 10.77 5.60 -13.67
CA ARG A 396 12.05 5.65 -12.96
C ARG A 396 11.95 6.50 -11.69
N PRO A 397 10.94 6.27 -10.83
CA PRO A 397 10.64 7.19 -9.72
C PRO A 397 11.54 7.03 -8.50
N CYS A 398 12.16 5.86 -8.28
CA CYS A 398 12.81 5.52 -7.02
C CYS A 398 14.24 6.11 -6.94
N PRO A 399 14.60 6.78 -5.84
CA PRO A 399 15.96 7.30 -5.66
C PRO A 399 16.99 6.21 -5.33
N MET A 400 16.56 4.98 -5.01
CA MET A 400 17.44 3.85 -4.77
C MET A 400 17.57 2.95 -6.01
N LEU A 401 16.43 2.46 -6.53
CA LEU A 401 16.40 1.44 -7.57
C LEU A 401 16.78 1.98 -8.95
N GLU A 402 16.35 3.20 -9.28
CA GLU A 402 16.53 3.78 -10.62
C GLU A 402 17.43 5.02 -10.66
N ASN A 403 17.70 5.66 -9.51
CA ASN A 403 18.54 6.86 -9.42
C ASN A 403 19.43 6.78 -8.16
N PRO A 404 20.29 5.73 -8.04
CA PRO A 404 21.01 5.42 -6.81
C PRO A 404 21.95 6.54 -6.34
N GLU A 405 22.48 7.34 -7.26
CA GLU A 405 23.29 8.52 -6.95
C GLU A 405 22.54 9.59 -6.14
N LEU A 406 21.22 9.66 -6.29
CA LEU A 406 20.39 10.62 -5.54
C LEU A 406 20.23 10.19 -4.09
N LEU A 407 20.04 8.89 -3.84
CA LEU A 407 19.95 8.39 -2.46
C LEU A 407 21.28 8.57 -1.72
N GLN A 408 22.40 8.20 -2.34
CA GLN A 408 23.74 8.41 -1.76
C GLN A 408 23.93 9.87 -1.36
N LYS A 409 23.65 10.78 -2.29
CA LYS A 409 23.76 12.22 -2.05
C LYS A 409 22.88 12.66 -0.88
N MET A 410 21.61 12.28 -0.85
CA MET A 410 20.68 12.68 0.21
C MET A 410 21.14 12.16 1.59
N VAL A 411 21.56 10.90 1.68
CA VAL A 411 22.03 10.32 2.95
C VAL A 411 23.26 11.06 3.46
N HIS A 412 24.25 11.33 2.61
CA HIS A 412 25.46 12.06 3.00
C HIS A 412 25.20 13.51 3.42
N GLU A 413 24.43 14.25 2.62
CA GLU A 413 24.15 15.66 2.90
C GLU A 413 23.31 15.86 4.16
N THR A 414 22.48 14.89 4.53
CA THR A 414 21.58 14.97 5.67
C THR A 414 22.13 14.34 6.95
N GLY A 415 23.21 13.58 6.84
CA GLY A 415 23.78 12.84 7.96
C GLY A 415 22.89 11.70 8.48
N ALA A 416 21.93 11.23 7.65
CA ALA A 416 21.12 10.07 8.00
C ALA A 416 22.00 8.82 8.12
N HIS A 417 21.67 7.95 9.07
CA HIS A 417 22.44 6.73 9.36
C HIS A 417 21.59 5.48 9.04
N SER A 418 22.27 4.35 8.81
CA SER A 418 21.62 3.07 8.65
C SER A 418 20.84 2.69 9.92
N THR A 419 19.62 2.21 9.74
CA THR A 419 18.72 1.74 10.80
C THR A 419 18.73 0.23 10.95
N ASP A 420 19.47 -0.49 10.09
CA ASP A 420 19.68 -1.92 10.21
C ASP A 420 20.32 -2.27 11.56
N VAL A 421 19.89 -3.39 12.13
CA VAL A 421 20.28 -3.81 13.48
C VAL A 421 21.27 -4.98 13.43
N GLU A 422 21.10 -5.89 12.48
CA GLU A 422 21.98 -7.04 12.34
C GLU A 422 23.36 -6.61 11.82
N GLU A 423 23.40 -5.84 10.74
CA GLU A 423 24.62 -5.29 10.16
C GLU A 423 24.30 -4.00 9.41
N ALA A 424 24.82 -2.87 9.89
CA ALA A 424 24.57 -1.56 9.29
C ALA A 424 25.07 -1.50 7.84
N GLU A 425 24.16 -1.36 6.89
CA GLU A 425 24.50 -1.28 5.46
C GLU A 425 24.94 0.13 5.07
N PRO A 426 26.17 0.33 4.54
CA PRO A 426 26.58 1.60 3.94
C PRO A 426 25.73 1.93 2.71
N VAL A 427 25.40 3.21 2.52
CA VAL A 427 24.57 3.64 1.39
C VAL A 427 25.21 3.36 0.04
N GLU A 428 26.53 3.39 -0.04
CA GLU A 428 27.30 3.01 -1.24
C GLU A 428 27.10 1.54 -1.60
N HIS A 429 27.08 0.66 -0.59
CA HIS A 429 26.85 -0.77 -0.81
C HIS A 429 25.42 -1.03 -1.29
N LEU A 430 24.43 -0.45 -0.63
CA LEU A 430 23.02 -0.57 -1.05
C LEU A 430 22.83 -0.08 -2.49
N CYS A 431 23.30 1.11 -2.80
CA CYS A 431 23.15 1.74 -4.10
C CYS A 431 23.94 1.01 -5.20
N GLY A 432 25.15 0.53 -4.87
CA GLY A 432 25.99 -0.24 -5.80
C GLY A 432 25.31 -1.51 -6.32
N LYS A 433 24.46 -2.15 -5.52
CA LYS A 433 23.64 -3.29 -5.96
C LYS A 433 22.59 -2.90 -7.04
N CYS A 434 22.22 -1.63 -7.12
CA CYS A 434 21.19 -1.12 -8.04
C CYS A 434 21.77 -0.49 -9.32
N GLU A 435 23.04 -0.12 -9.37
CA GLU A 435 23.64 0.67 -10.46
C GLU A 435 23.48 0.01 -11.84
N SER A 436 23.86 -1.28 -11.97
CA SER A 436 23.75 -2.01 -13.24
C SER A 436 22.28 -2.10 -13.66
N TYR A 437 21.41 -2.46 -12.73
CA TYR A 437 19.97 -2.54 -12.96
C TYR A 437 19.37 -1.20 -13.42
N ALA A 438 19.73 -0.10 -12.75
CA ALA A 438 19.27 1.23 -13.12
C ALA A 438 19.68 1.62 -14.54
N CYS A 439 20.91 1.30 -14.96
CA CYS A 439 21.41 1.53 -16.31
C CYS A 439 20.67 0.70 -17.37
N GLU A 440 20.38 -0.57 -17.09
CA GLU A 440 19.66 -1.46 -17.99
C GLU A 440 18.20 -1.02 -18.14
N TRP A 441 17.51 -0.82 -17.01
CA TRP A 441 16.12 -0.39 -16.99
C TRP A 441 15.92 0.99 -17.65
N LYS A 442 16.87 1.90 -17.49
CA LYS A 442 16.79 3.24 -18.11
C LYS A 442 16.46 3.18 -19.59
N LYS A 443 17.12 2.29 -20.34
CA LYS A 443 16.95 2.18 -21.80
C LYS A 443 15.51 1.79 -22.17
N THR A 444 14.96 0.80 -21.47
CA THR A 444 13.60 0.32 -21.65
C THR A 444 12.57 1.36 -21.17
N ALA A 445 12.78 1.90 -19.98
CA ALA A 445 11.87 2.88 -19.39
C ALA A 445 11.76 4.17 -20.21
N ASP A 446 12.88 4.67 -20.75
CA ASP A 446 12.87 5.89 -21.55
C ASP A 446 12.09 5.65 -22.86
N LYS A 447 12.24 4.51 -23.53
CA LYS A 447 11.45 4.14 -24.70
C LYS A 447 9.96 4.02 -24.39
N LEU A 448 9.59 3.30 -23.32
CA LEU A 448 8.20 3.18 -22.89
C LEU A 448 7.58 4.54 -22.54
N TRP A 449 8.35 5.42 -21.93
CA TRP A 449 7.87 6.76 -21.53
C TRP A 449 7.70 7.69 -22.72
N GLU A 450 8.54 7.64 -23.75
CA GLU A 450 8.37 8.39 -24.98
C GLU A 450 7.06 8.05 -25.70
N GLU A 451 6.65 6.80 -25.68
CA GLU A 451 5.40 6.30 -26.27
C GLU A 451 4.18 6.54 -25.34
N HIS A 452 4.42 6.95 -24.09
CA HIS A 452 3.37 7.01 -23.07
C HIS A 452 2.41 8.21 -23.31
N PRO A 453 1.06 8.01 -23.18
CA PRO A 453 0.08 9.08 -23.40
C PRO A 453 0.27 10.32 -22.53
N TYR A 454 0.80 10.19 -21.32
CA TYR A 454 1.09 11.35 -20.46
C TYR A 454 2.26 12.16 -20.97
N HIS A 455 3.30 11.52 -21.47
CA HIS A 455 4.43 12.23 -22.10
C HIS A 455 3.98 12.99 -23.36
N GLN A 456 3.21 12.32 -24.24
CA GLN A 456 2.67 12.91 -25.46
C GLN A 456 1.72 14.08 -25.21
N LYS A 457 1.00 14.10 -24.07
CA LYS A 457 0.11 15.20 -23.67
C LYS A 457 0.83 16.33 -22.91
N GLY A 458 2.16 16.29 -22.82
CA GLY A 458 2.95 17.32 -22.13
C GLY A 458 2.79 17.33 -20.61
N TYR A 459 2.42 16.21 -19.98
CA TYR A 459 2.38 16.05 -18.52
C TYR A 459 3.81 15.96 -17.92
N THR A 460 4.68 16.91 -18.28
CA THR A 460 6.04 16.99 -17.76
C THR A 460 6.14 17.80 -16.45
N ASN A 461 5.05 18.32 -15.91
CA ASN A 461 5.05 19.26 -14.80
C ASN A 461 4.26 18.76 -13.57
N PHE A 462 4.69 17.65 -12.96
CA PHE A 462 4.24 17.27 -11.61
C PHE A 462 4.78 18.19 -10.51
N LYS A 463 5.77 19.05 -10.82
CA LYS A 463 6.35 20.05 -9.88
C LYS A 463 5.45 21.26 -9.60
N LYS A 464 4.31 21.41 -10.25
CA LYS A 464 3.46 22.61 -10.16
C LYS A 464 2.06 22.39 -9.58
N LYS A 465 1.89 21.34 -8.76
CA LYS A 465 0.61 21.22 -8.04
C LYS A 465 0.82 21.05 -6.56
#